data_c2ff40978ce9250a4dcdc0b776e9e90e
#
_entry.id   c2ff40978ce9250a4dcdc0b776e9e90e
#
_cell.length_a   1.000
_cell.length_b   1.000
_cell.length_c   1.000
_cell.angle_alpha   90.00
_cell.angle_beta   90.00
_cell.angle_gamma   90.00
#
_symmetry.space_group_name_H-M   'P 1'
#
loop_
_entity.id
_entity.type
_entity.pdbx_description
1 polymer ?
#
loop_
_entity_poly.entity_id
_entity_poly.type
_entity_poly.pdbx_seq_one_letter_code
_entity_poly.pdbx_strand_id
1 'polypeptide(L)'
;MSKQLRQPAAGDTVATIKTNMGDIKVVLFPDAAPKAVENFTTHAENGYYDGVIFHRVIPDFMIQGGDPLGKGTGGESIWGKPFKDEFSRDYHNLRGALCMANAGPNTNGSQFFIVQAPSVDERFIPQMERLPDMFTDESVEDYKAVGGTPWLDFRHTVFGQVFEGMDVVDAIASVSRDASD
;
A
#
# COMPACT_ATOMS: atom_id res chain seq x y z
N MET A 1 -18.97 -5.20 -2.81
CA MET A 1 -17.73 -4.44 -2.81
C MET A 1 -17.45 -3.96 -1.40
N SER A 2 -16.24 -4.21 -0.91
CA SER A 2 -15.86 -3.86 0.45
C SER A 2 -15.74 -2.35 0.65
N LYS A 3 -15.74 -1.93 1.91
CA LYS A 3 -15.54 -0.51 2.24
C LYS A 3 -14.17 0.02 1.77
N GLN A 4 -13.18 -0.86 1.62
CA GLN A 4 -11.86 -0.49 1.11
C GLN A 4 -11.91 0.04 -0.33
N LEU A 5 -12.78 -0.52 -1.17
CA LEU A 5 -12.85 -0.20 -2.60
C LEU A 5 -13.87 0.89 -2.95
N ARG A 6 -14.62 1.39 -1.97
CA ARG A 6 -15.60 2.44 -2.25
C ARG A 6 -14.93 3.81 -2.45
N GLN A 7 -15.62 4.71 -3.12
CA GLN A 7 -15.15 6.09 -3.27
C GLN A 7 -15.17 6.82 -1.92
N PRO A 8 -14.25 7.78 -1.69
CA PRO A 8 -14.23 8.56 -0.47
C PRO A 8 -15.54 9.36 -0.30
N ALA A 9 -15.90 9.55 0.96
CA ALA A 9 -17.06 10.35 1.37
C ALA A 9 -16.59 11.57 2.17
N ALA A 10 -17.52 12.48 2.46
CA ALA A 10 -17.22 13.63 3.30
C ALA A 10 -16.70 13.18 4.68
N GLY A 11 -15.63 13.79 5.14
CA GLY A 11 -14.99 13.43 6.42
C GLY A 11 -13.86 12.43 6.29
N ASP A 12 -13.70 11.76 5.13
CA ASP A 12 -12.60 10.84 4.92
C ASP A 12 -11.28 11.61 4.76
N THR A 13 -10.18 11.01 5.24
CA THR A 13 -8.84 11.54 5.04
C THR A 13 -8.31 11.07 3.70
N VAL A 14 -7.91 12.02 2.86
CA VAL A 14 -7.36 11.71 1.53
C VAL A 14 -6.00 12.37 1.36
N ALA A 15 -5.17 11.79 0.49
CA ALA A 15 -3.88 12.35 0.13
C ALA A 15 -3.70 12.26 -1.38
N THR A 16 -2.93 13.19 -1.94
CA THR A 16 -2.53 13.17 -3.34
C THR A 16 -1.02 12.99 -3.43
N ILE A 17 -0.60 11.91 -4.07
CA ILE A 17 0.82 11.66 -4.36
C ILE A 17 1.08 12.24 -5.75
N LYS A 18 1.80 13.35 -5.79
CA LYS A 18 2.13 14.03 -7.04
C LYS A 18 3.42 13.47 -7.61
N THR A 19 3.33 12.90 -8.79
CA THR A 19 4.51 12.35 -9.48
C THR A 19 4.72 13.06 -10.82
N ASN A 20 5.90 12.89 -11.40
CA ASN A 20 6.19 13.42 -12.74
C ASN A 20 5.41 12.66 -13.86
N MET A 21 4.71 11.58 -13.51
CA MET A 21 3.88 10.82 -14.45
C MET A 21 2.39 11.05 -14.21
N GLY A 22 2.02 11.85 -13.22
CA GLY A 22 0.64 12.18 -12.88
C GLY A 22 0.36 12.08 -11.38
N ASP A 23 -0.89 12.32 -11.01
CA ASP A 23 -1.33 12.30 -9.63
C ASP A 23 -1.96 10.97 -9.27
N ILE A 24 -1.65 10.47 -8.06
CA ILE A 24 -2.25 9.27 -7.48
C ILE A 24 -3.01 9.74 -6.24
N LYS A 25 -4.32 9.54 -6.21
CA LYS A 25 -5.14 9.94 -5.06
C LYS A 25 -5.52 8.74 -4.24
N VAL A 26 -5.29 8.84 -2.93
CA VAL A 26 -5.53 7.75 -1.98
C VAL A 26 -6.45 8.20 -0.86
N VAL A 27 -7.33 7.31 -0.43
CA VAL A 27 -8.07 7.46 0.82
C VAL A 27 -7.31 6.71 1.90
N LEU A 28 -7.22 7.29 3.10
CA LEU A 28 -6.49 6.70 4.22
C LEU A 28 -7.47 6.12 5.23
N PHE A 29 -7.02 5.12 6.01
CA PHE A 29 -7.86 4.36 6.93
C PHE A 29 -7.38 4.52 8.38
N PRO A 30 -7.63 5.68 9.04
CA PRO A 30 -7.19 5.88 10.41
C PRO A 30 -7.91 4.98 11.43
N ASP A 31 -9.07 4.43 11.07
CA ASP A 31 -9.79 3.47 11.90
C ASP A 31 -9.07 2.12 12.01
N ALA A 32 -8.41 1.70 10.93
CA ALA A 32 -7.71 0.41 10.87
C ALA A 32 -6.23 0.53 11.23
N ALA A 33 -5.59 1.63 10.83
CA ALA A 33 -4.15 1.81 10.99
C ALA A 33 -3.82 3.24 11.45
N PRO A 34 -4.22 3.61 12.68
CA PRO A 34 -4.07 4.99 13.16
C PRO A 34 -2.62 5.47 13.18
N LYS A 35 -1.67 4.62 13.55
CA LYS A 35 -0.25 5.01 13.59
C LYS A 35 0.34 5.16 12.20
N ALA A 36 0.04 4.25 11.31
CA ALA A 36 0.53 4.33 9.93
C ALA A 36 -0.01 5.59 9.24
N VAL A 37 -1.28 5.90 9.42
CA VAL A 37 -1.89 7.13 8.87
C VAL A 37 -1.27 8.37 9.48
N GLU A 38 -1.09 8.44 10.79
CA GLU A 38 -0.46 9.57 11.48
C GLU A 38 0.98 9.77 10.97
N ASN A 39 1.74 8.68 10.87
CA ASN A 39 3.11 8.71 10.37
C ASN A 39 3.16 9.26 8.94
N PHE A 40 2.34 8.73 8.05
CA PHE A 40 2.32 9.13 6.65
C PHE A 40 1.90 10.59 6.48
N THR A 41 0.82 11.01 7.13
CA THR A 41 0.31 12.38 7.01
C THR A 41 1.26 13.39 7.62
N THR A 42 1.87 13.09 8.74
CA THR A 42 2.84 13.97 9.39
C THR A 42 4.09 14.13 8.53
N HIS A 43 4.63 13.04 7.99
CA HIS A 43 5.75 13.11 7.04
C HIS A 43 5.39 13.96 5.81
N ALA A 44 4.19 13.76 5.27
CA ALA A 44 3.72 14.50 4.10
C ALA A 44 3.63 16.01 4.40
N GLU A 45 3.06 16.38 5.53
CA GLU A 45 2.92 17.78 5.97
C GLU A 45 4.27 18.45 6.18
N ASN A 46 5.28 17.70 6.62
CA ASN A 46 6.63 18.20 6.87
C ASN A 46 7.52 18.20 5.63
N GLY A 47 6.99 17.82 4.47
CA GLY A 47 7.76 17.76 3.24
C GLY A 47 8.74 16.59 3.15
N TYR A 48 8.63 15.62 4.03
CA TYR A 48 9.57 14.48 4.11
C TYR A 48 9.63 13.69 2.80
N TYR A 49 8.48 13.53 2.13
CA TYR A 49 8.40 12.78 0.88
C TYR A 49 8.68 13.60 -0.37
N ASP A 50 8.88 14.92 -0.24
CA ASP A 50 9.13 15.77 -1.41
C ASP A 50 10.46 15.39 -2.07
N GLY A 51 10.40 15.14 -3.38
CA GLY A 51 11.56 14.72 -4.18
C GLY A 51 11.97 13.26 -4.01
N VAL A 52 11.27 12.49 -3.19
CA VAL A 52 11.57 11.08 -2.97
C VAL A 52 11.04 10.24 -4.15
N ILE A 53 11.83 9.27 -4.60
CA ILE A 53 11.51 8.47 -5.78
C ILE A 53 10.82 7.15 -5.40
N PHE A 54 10.18 6.52 -6.39
CA PHE A 54 9.82 5.11 -6.31
C PHE A 54 11.07 4.32 -6.68
N HIS A 55 11.83 3.92 -5.67
CA HIS A 55 13.14 3.30 -5.85
C HIS A 55 13.07 1.81 -6.25
N ARG A 56 11.89 1.19 -6.11
CA ARG A 56 11.68 -0.21 -6.48
C ARG A 56 10.33 -0.35 -7.17
N VAL A 57 10.35 -0.78 -8.43
CA VAL A 57 9.13 -0.98 -9.23
C VAL A 57 9.18 -2.36 -9.87
N ILE A 58 8.16 -3.16 -9.64
CA ILE A 58 8.04 -4.51 -10.19
C ILE A 58 6.68 -4.64 -10.86
N PRO A 59 6.60 -4.72 -12.20
CA PRO A 59 5.34 -4.90 -12.91
C PRO A 59 4.60 -6.13 -12.40
N ASP A 60 3.27 -6.04 -12.35
CA ASP A 60 2.38 -7.09 -11.87
C ASP A 60 2.58 -7.44 -10.40
N PHE A 61 3.23 -6.55 -9.64
CA PHE A 61 3.43 -6.70 -8.22
C PHE A 61 3.15 -5.38 -7.48
N MET A 62 4.15 -4.46 -7.42
CA MET A 62 3.98 -3.22 -6.64
C MET A 62 4.95 -2.14 -7.09
N ILE A 63 4.71 -0.91 -6.63
CA ILE A 63 5.68 0.18 -6.68
C ILE A 63 5.97 0.63 -5.25
N GLN A 64 7.23 0.82 -4.92
CA GLN A 64 7.67 1.14 -3.56
C GLN A 64 8.49 2.43 -3.53
N GLY A 65 8.22 3.27 -2.54
CA GLY A 65 8.91 4.52 -2.33
C GLY A 65 8.97 4.89 -0.85
N GLY A 66 9.22 6.18 -0.58
CA GLY A 66 9.23 6.69 0.79
C GLY A 66 10.57 6.61 1.50
N ASP A 67 11.63 6.19 0.81
CA ASP A 67 12.99 6.23 1.35
C ASP A 67 13.70 7.51 0.88
N PRO A 68 14.04 8.44 1.79
CA PRO A 68 14.75 9.66 1.40
C PRO A 68 16.09 9.40 0.71
N LEU A 69 16.71 8.24 0.97
CA LEU A 69 17.96 7.84 0.32
C LEU A 69 17.73 7.23 -1.05
N GLY A 70 16.50 6.83 -1.37
CA GLY A 70 16.15 6.23 -2.65
C GLY A 70 16.78 4.86 -2.91
N LYS A 71 17.16 4.13 -1.86
CA LYS A 71 17.89 2.85 -1.96
C LYS A 71 17.17 1.67 -1.33
N GLY A 72 16.11 1.90 -0.57
CA GLY A 72 15.40 0.85 0.15
C GLY A 72 15.95 0.55 1.53
N THR A 73 17.02 1.23 1.95
CA THR A 73 17.70 1.00 3.22
C THR A 73 17.47 2.11 4.25
N GLY A 74 16.86 3.21 3.85
CA GLY A 74 16.69 4.38 4.70
C GLY A 74 15.25 4.64 5.09
N GLY A 75 15.06 5.77 5.75
CA GLY A 75 13.77 6.23 6.22
C GLY A 75 13.48 5.84 7.66
N GLU A 76 12.77 6.72 8.34
CA GLU A 76 12.38 6.49 9.74
C GLU A 76 10.96 6.97 9.98
N SER A 77 10.33 6.49 11.05
CA SER A 77 9.03 6.98 11.47
C SER A 77 9.15 8.39 12.07
N ILE A 78 7.98 9.02 12.24
CA ILE A 78 7.90 10.34 12.89
C ILE A 78 8.38 10.30 14.36
N TRP A 79 8.42 9.10 14.96
CA TRP A 79 8.86 8.90 16.34
C TRP A 79 10.34 8.56 16.46
N GLY A 80 11.06 8.48 15.33
CA GLY A 80 12.49 8.16 15.30
C GLY A 80 12.83 6.70 15.55
N LYS A 81 11.83 5.83 15.68
CA LYS A 81 11.99 4.39 15.91
C LYS A 81 10.90 3.63 15.15
N PRO A 82 11.13 2.34 14.84
CA PRO A 82 10.10 1.53 14.18
C PRO A 82 8.81 1.46 14.99
N PHE A 83 7.67 1.41 14.28
CA PHE A 83 6.37 1.24 14.94
C PHE A 83 5.71 -0.08 14.53
N LYS A 84 4.75 -0.50 15.36
CA LYS A 84 4.11 -1.81 15.23
C LYS A 84 3.19 -1.90 14.04
N ASP A 85 3.03 -3.11 13.54
CA ASP A 85 2.05 -3.45 12.51
C ASP A 85 0.62 -3.26 13.04
N GLU A 86 -0.28 -2.90 12.12
CA GLU A 86 -1.70 -2.69 12.41
C GLU A 86 -2.51 -3.45 11.35
N PHE A 87 -2.84 -4.71 11.65
CA PHE A 87 -3.54 -5.60 10.72
C PHE A 87 -5.05 -5.59 10.97
N SER A 88 -5.83 -5.81 9.90
CA SER A 88 -7.28 -5.89 9.97
C SER A 88 -7.83 -6.90 8.96
N ARG A 89 -8.87 -7.65 9.33
CA ARG A 89 -9.60 -8.53 8.42
C ARG A 89 -10.39 -7.77 7.35
N ASP A 90 -10.63 -6.48 7.59
CA ASP A 90 -11.45 -5.65 6.69
C ASP A 90 -10.64 -4.95 5.62
N TYR A 91 -9.32 -4.92 5.74
CA TYR A 91 -8.43 -4.24 4.80
C TYR A 91 -7.31 -5.17 4.37
N HIS A 92 -7.14 -5.30 3.06
CA HIS A 92 -6.27 -6.31 2.45
C HIS A 92 -5.34 -5.68 1.40
N ASN A 93 -4.34 -6.44 0.97
CA ASN A 93 -3.39 -6.03 -0.07
C ASN A 93 -4.02 -6.18 -1.47
N LEU A 94 -5.20 -5.59 -1.65
CA LEU A 94 -5.88 -5.53 -2.95
C LEU A 94 -5.12 -4.63 -3.91
N ARG A 95 -5.36 -4.79 -5.20
CA ARG A 95 -4.83 -3.84 -6.19
C ARG A 95 -5.20 -2.42 -5.79
N GLY A 96 -4.20 -1.53 -5.73
CA GLY A 96 -4.35 -0.16 -5.29
C GLY A 96 -4.18 0.07 -3.79
N ALA A 97 -3.99 -0.98 -2.99
CA ALA A 97 -3.74 -0.82 -1.56
C ALA A 97 -2.44 -0.07 -1.31
N LEU A 98 -2.47 0.88 -0.37
CA LEU A 98 -1.31 1.60 0.13
C LEU A 98 -0.88 0.95 1.44
N CYS A 99 0.33 0.42 1.47
CA CYS A 99 0.82 -0.43 2.54
C CYS A 99 2.19 0.01 3.02
N MET A 100 2.51 -0.31 4.28
CA MET A 100 3.84 -0.05 4.83
C MET A 100 4.81 -1.15 4.38
N ALA A 101 5.94 -0.73 3.82
CA ALA A 101 7.08 -1.63 3.66
C ALA A 101 7.75 -1.84 5.02
N ASN A 102 8.37 -3.00 5.21
CA ASN A 102 9.06 -3.31 6.46
C ASN A 102 10.21 -4.30 6.23
N ALA A 103 11.02 -4.49 7.26
CA ALA A 103 12.12 -5.46 7.28
C ALA A 103 11.84 -6.64 8.22
N GLY A 104 10.57 -6.99 8.37
CA GLY A 104 10.07 -8.01 9.28
C GLY A 104 8.99 -7.45 10.19
N PRO A 105 8.47 -8.26 11.15
CA PRO A 105 7.40 -7.80 12.03
C PRO A 105 7.77 -6.54 12.83
N ASN A 106 6.82 -5.60 12.90
CA ASN A 106 6.92 -4.40 13.75
C ASN A 106 8.15 -3.53 13.45
N THR A 107 8.50 -3.37 12.15
CA THR A 107 9.65 -2.57 11.73
C THR A 107 9.27 -1.45 10.76
N ASN A 108 8.06 -0.90 10.91
CA ASN A 108 7.57 0.16 10.02
C ASN A 108 8.32 1.48 10.25
N GLY A 109 8.71 2.13 9.16
CA GLY A 109 9.42 3.41 9.17
C GLY A 109 8.72 4.43 8.27
N SER A 110 9.33 4.81 7.16
CA SER A 110 8.73 5.76 6.21
C SER A 110 8.41 5.14 4.85
N GLN A 111 8.98 4.00 4.52
CA GLN A 111 8.78 3.38 3.22
C GLN A 111 7.38 2.77 3.09
N PHE A 112 6.79 2.93 1.92
CA PHE A 112 5.47 2.39 1.59
C PHE A 112 5.49 1.81 0.18
N PHE A 113 4.47 1.00 -0.12
CA PHE A 113 4.27 0.52 -1.48
C PHE A 113 2.79 0.58 -1.85
N ILE A 114 2.53 0.62 -3.15
CA ILE A 114 1.18 0.53 -3.71
C ILE A 114 1.11 -0.76 -4.51
N VAL A 115 0.13 -1.59 -4.18
CA VAL A 115 -0.07 -2.86 -4.88
C VAL A 115 -0.56 -2.60 -6.30
N GLN A 116 0.14 -3.14 -7.27
CA GLN A 116 -0.18 -2.95 -8.68
C GLN A 116 -0.75 -4.23 -9.32
N ALA A 117 -0.47 -5.41 -8.74
CA ALA A 117 -0.86 -6.72 -9.27
C ALA A 117 -2.28 -6.76 -9.82
N PRO A 118 -2.47 -6.94 -11.15
CA PRO A 118 -3.79 -6.83 -11.79
C PRO A 118 -4.68 -8.06 -11.60
N SER A 119 -4.12 -9.15 -11.12
CA SER A 119 -4.85 -10.40 -10.89
C SER A 119 -4.20 -11.21 -9.79
N VAL A 120 -4.96 -12.17 -9.26
CA VAL A 120 -4.48 -13.15 -8.28
C VAL A 120 -4.44 -14.51 -8.97
N ASP A 121 -3.34 -15.25 -8.80
CA ASP A 121 -3.23 -16.61 -9.29
C ASP A 121 -4.34 -17.47 -8.66
N GLU A 122 -5.07 -18.21 -9.48
CA GLU A 122 -6.20 -19.02 -9.04
C GLU A 122 -5.84 -20.00 -7.92
N ARG A 123 -4.58 -20.39 -7.82
CA ARG A 123 -4.11 -21.31 -6.78
C ARG A 123 -4.22 -20.71 -5.37
N PHE A 124 -4.22 -19.38 -5.24
CA PHE A 124 -4.37 -18.71 -3.95
C PHE A 124 -5.81 -18.70 -3.44
N ILE A 125 -6.80 -18.79 -4.33
CA ILE A 125 -8.21 -18.68 -3.93
C ILE A 125 -8.62 -19.76 -2.92
N PRO A 126 -8.38 -21.07 -3.17
CA PRO A 126 -8.70 -22.08 -2.17
C PRO A 126 -7.94 -21.92 -0.85
N GLN A 127 -6.71 -21.40 -0.91
CA GLN A 127 -5.93 -21.16 0.29
C GLN A 127 -6.55 -20.08 1.16
N MET A 128 -7.03 -18.98 0.55
CA MET A 128 -7.73 -17.91 1.28
C MET A 128 -9.03 -18.43 1.90
N GLU A 129 -9.79 -19.24 1.18
CA GLU A 129 -11.06 -19.78 1.66
C GLU A 129 -10.89 -20.70 2.87
N ARG A 130 -9.70 -21.28 3.05
CA ARG A 130 -9.36 -22.13 4.22
C ARG A 130 -8.93 -21.33 5.44
N LEU A 131 -8.81 -20.02 5.34
CA LEU A 131 -8.31 -19.14 6.39
C LEU A 131 -9.35 -18.06 6.71
N PRO A 132 -10.55 -18.43 7.20
CA PRO A 132 -11.63 -17.46 7.41
C PRO A 132 -11.32 -16.42 8.51
N ASP A 133 -10.35 -16.70 9.38
CA ASP A 133 -9.92 -15.73 10.38
C ASP A 133 -9.08 -14.60 9.76
N MET A 134 -8.48 -14.83 8.60
CA MET A 134 -7.67 -13.85 7.89
C MET A 134 -8.43 -13.22 6.72
N PHE A 135 -9.23 -14.01 6.01
CA PHE A 135 -9.92 -13.58 4.79
C PHE A 135 -11.42 -13.74 4.93
N THR A 136 -12.14 -12.61 4.85
CA THR A 136 -13.60 -12.62 4.79
C THR A 136 -14.05 -13.07 3.40
N ASP A 137 -15.29 -13.56 3.27
CA ASP A 137 -15.83 -13.90 1.96
C ASP A 137 -15.79 -12.70 1.01
N GLU A 138 -16.07 -11.50 1.53
CA GLU A 138 -16.01 -10.27 0.75
C GLU A 138 -14.59 -10.00 0.25
N SER A 139 -13.57 -10.22 1.08
CA SER A 139 -12.18 -9.98 0.66
C SER A 139 -11.74 -10.95 -0.43
N VAL A 140 -12.17 -12.21 -0.35
CA VAL A 140 -11.89 -13.20 -1.41
C VAL A 140 -12.51 -12.75 -2.72
N GLU A 141 -13.77 -12.33 -2.70
CA GLU A 141 -14.44 -11.81 -3.90
C GLU A 141 -13.77 -10.57 -4.45
N ASP A 142 -13.30 -9.66 -3.58
CA ASP A 142 -12.56 -8.48 -4.02
C ASP A 142 -11.24 -8.86 -4.70
N TYR A 143 -10.50 -9.82 -4.17
CA TYR A 143 -9.29 -10.31 -4.83
C TYR A 143 -9.57 -10.88 -6.22
N LYS A 144 -10.66 -11.64 -6.35
CA LYS A 144 -11.08 -12.17 -7.66
C LYS A 144 -11.41 -11.05 -8.64
N ALA A 145 -12.06 -9.99 -8.15
CA ALA A 145 -12.56 -8.91 -9.00
C ALA A 145 -11.46 -7.95 -9.44
N VAL A 146 -10.54 -7.57 -8.55
CA VAL A 146 -9.58 -6.49 -8.82
C VAL A 146 -8.12 -6.92 -8.82
N GLY A 147 -7.80 -8.06 -8.23
CA GLY A 147 -6.41 -8.51 -8.10
C GLY A 147 -5.78 -8.07 -6.79
N GLY A 148 -4.49 -8.31 -6.65
CA GLY A 148 -3.73 -7.97 -5.46
C GLY A 148 -2.71 -9.02 -5.07
N THR A 149 -2.21 -8.89 -3.84
CA THR A 149 -1.12 -9.72 -3.31
C THR A 149 -1.51 -10.34 -1.96
N PRO A 150 -2.40 -11.35 -1.96
CA PRO A 150 -2.96 -11.89 -0.71
C PRO A 150 -1.89 -12.49 0.24
N TRP A 151 -0.74 -12.92 -0.29
CA TRP A 151 0.35 -13.44 0.54
C TRP A 151 1.01 -12.38 1.42
N LEU A 152 0.73 -11.09 1.19
CA LEU A 152 1.25 -9.98 2.01
C LEU A 152 0.29 -9.60 3.14
N ASP A 153 -0.94 -10.12 3.15
CA ASP A 153 -1.90 -9.86 4.22
C ASP A 153 -1.35 -10.38 5.55
N PHE A 154 -1.54 -9.59 6.61
CA PHE A 154 -1.01 -9.85 7.95
C PHE A 154 0.53 -9.89 8.01
N ARG A 155 1.19 -9.30 7.01
CA ARG A 155 2.63 -9.07 6.98
C ARG A 155 2.97 -7.60 6.79
N HIS A 156 2.10 -6.88 6.08
CA HIS A 156 2.25 -5.45 5.81
C HIS A 156 0.97 -4.73 6.17
N THR A 157 1.10 -3.64 6.92
CA THR A 157 -0.02 -2.81 7.34
C THR A 157 -0.65 -2.13 6.13
N VAL A 158 -1.95 -2.33 5.92
CA VAL A 158 -2.73 -1.63 4.90
C VAL A 158 -3.31 -0.38 5.55
N PHE A 159 -2.96 0.80 5.04
CA PHE A 159 -3.42 2.05 5.65
C PHE A 159 -4.11 3.00 4.67
N GLY A 160 -4.24 2.61 3.41
CA GLY A 160 -4.92 3.40 2.40
C GLY A 160 -5.26 2.60 1.15
N GLN A 161 -5.95 3.28 0.22
CA GLN A 161 -6.35 2.69 -1.07
C GLN A 161 -6.39 3.78 -2.12
N VAL A 162 -5.81 3.50 -3.29
CA VAL A 162 -5.92 4.38 -4.46
C VAL A 162 -7.37 4.35 -4.94
N PHE A 163 -7.98 5.53 -5.07
CA PHE A 163 -9.31 5.67 -5.65
C PHE A 163 -9.32 6.41 -6.98
N GLU A 164 -8.21 7.07 -7.33
CA GLU A 164 -8.03 7.74 -8.61
C GLU A 164 -6.54 7.73 -8.95
N GLY A 165 -6.19 7.43 -10.21
CA GLY A 165 -4.81 7.43 -10.67
C GLY A 165 -4.15 6.05 -10.73
N MET A 166 -4.91 4.94 -10.76
CA MET A 166 -4.33 3.61 -10.95
C MET A 166 -3.61 3.48 -12.30
N ASP A 167 -4.04 4.23 -13.32
CA ASP A 167 -3.34 4.31 -14.61
C ASP A 167 -1.93 4.87 -14.43
N VAL A 168 -1.74 5.82 -13.51
CA VAL A 168 -0.42 6.38 -13.18
C VAL A 168 0.42 5.32 -12.46
N VAL A 169 -0.16 4.58 -11.54
CA VAL A 169 0.53 3.46 -10.85
C VAL A 169 1.00 2.42 -11.88
N ASP A 170 0.13 2.06 -12.82
CA ASP A 170 0.49 1.11 -13.88
C ASP A 170 1.64 1.65 -14.76
N ALA A 171 1.60 2.95 -15.08
CA ALA A 171 2.65 3.59 -15.87
C ALA A 171 4.00 3.57 -15.13
N ILE A 172 3.99 3.87 -13.83
CA ILE A 172 5.21 3.83 -13.00
C ILE A 172 5.75 2.41 -12.93
N ALA A 173 4.89 1.41 -12.76
CA ALA A 173 5.29 0.00 -12.70
C ALA A 173 5.93 -0.49 -14.01
N SER A 174 5.67 0.20 -15.12
CA SER A 174 6.14 -0.18 -16.45
C SER A 174 7.42 0.52 -16.88
N VAL A 175 7.98 1.42 -16.05
CA VAL A 175 9.23 2.12 -16.40
C VAL A 175 10.42 1.15 -16.40
N SER A 176 11.48 1.54 -17.13
CA SER A 176 12.73 0.79 -17.14
C SER A 176 13.33 0.75 -15.74
N ARG A 177 13.87 -0.40 -15.38
CA ARG A 177 14.51 -0.63 -14.08
C ARG A 177 15.83 -1.37 -14.27
N ASP A 178 16.71 -1.26 -13.29
CA ASP A 178 17.95 -2.01 -13.29
C ASP A 178 17.76 -3.44 -12.77
N ALA A 179 18.85 -4.21 -12.66
CA ALA A 179 18.80 -5.61 -12.23
C ALA A 179 18.36 -5.81 -10.79
N SER A 180 18.38 -4.75 -9.98
CA SER A 180 17.95 -4.81 -8.58
C SER A 180 16.54 -4.27 -8.36
N ASP A 181 15.80 -3.99 -9.47
CA ASP A 181 14.45 -3.44 -9.43
C ASP A 181 14.39 -2.07 -8.75
#